data_9b87f81eed75646d9d35b48237c5f04b
#
_entry.id   9b87f81eed75646d9d35b48237c5f04b
#
_cell.length_a   1.000
_cell.length_b   1.000
_cell.length_c   1.000
_cell.angle_alpha   90.00
_cell.angle_beta   90.00
_cell.angle_gamma   90.00
#
_symmetry.space_group_name_H-M   'P 1'
#
loop_
_entity.id
_entity.type
_entity.pdbx_description
1 polymer ?
#
loop_
_entity_poly.entity_id
_entity_poly.type
_entity_poly.pdbx_seq_one_letter_code
_entity_poly.pdbx_strand_id
1 'polypeptide(L)'
;FIAADGEKIDRFSDVLEKVIISKTITVERNGINTDINMPVDVIDKFLSNGNQTLFYPRIPTIISSVEDGSNAEKAGLKKKDLLKGVNGSSVLFFDVFKTELANHKEEDVTLLVERGGKEILVSAKVGADGKLGFIPANLSLKQLEEINFYTLASYKYGFFSSFPAG
;
A
#
# COMPACT_ATOMS: atom_id res chain seq x y z
N PHE A 1 -8.90 7.03 5.67
CA PHE A 1 -10.27 7.43 6.10
C PHE A 1 -10.22 7.94 7.52
N ILE A 2 -10.89 9.04 7.79
CA ILE A 2 -10.93 9.71 9.10
C ILE A 2 -12.32 9.59 9.73
N ALA A 3 -13.37 9.89 8.94
CA ALA A 3 -14.73 9.88 9.41
C ALA A 3 -15.73 9.52 8.29
N ALA A 4 -16.93 9.13 8.67
CA ALA A 4 -18.09 8.92 7.80
C ALA A 4 -19.30 9.62 8.42
N ASP A 5 -19.94 10.52 7.67
CA ASP A 5 -21.01 11.44 8.14
C ASP A 5 -20.67 12.14 9.48
N GLY A 6 -19.38 12.52 9.65
CA GLY A 6 -18.85 13.14 10.87
C GLY A 6 -18.50 12.18 11.99
N GLU A 7 -18.85 10.90 11.91
CA GLU A 7 -18.46 9.87 12.88
C GLU A 7 -17.06 9.35 12.58
N LYS A 8 -16.18 9.37 13.57
CA LYS A 8 -14.81 8.90 13.43
C LYS A 8 -14.75 7.40 13.08
N ILE A 9 -13.83 7.03 12.20
CA ILE A 9 -13.53 5.65 11.85
C ILE A 9 -12.21 5.26 12.53
N ASP A 10 -12.30 4.38 13.53
CA ASP A 10 -11.13 3.99 14.31
C ASP A 10 -10.45 2.71 13.81
N ARG A 11 -11.15 1.87 13.05
CA ARG A 11 -10.63 0.60 12.57
C ARG A 11 -10.80 0.47 11.06
N PHE A 12 -9.80 -0.11 10.41
CA PHE A 12 -9.89 -0.40 8.98
C PHE A 12 -11.03 -1.39 8.65
N SER A 13 -11.34 -2.34 9.56
CA SER A 13 -12.47 -3.25 9.42
C SER A 13 -13.82 -2.54 9.26
N ASP A 14 -13.97 -1.37 9.89
CA ASP A 14 -15.23 -0.63 9.92
C ASP A 14 -15.39 0.29 8.70
N VAL A 15 -14.30 0.49 7.93
CA VAL A 15 -14.28 1.41 6.77
C VAL A 15 -15.35 1.01 5.75
N LEU A 16 -15.41 -0.27 5.39
CA LEU A 16 -16.32 -0.72 4.33
C LEU A 16 -17.78 -0.46 4.71
N GLU A 17 -18.18 -0.89 5.89
CA GLU A 17 -19.55 -0.73 6.39
C GLU A 17 -19.92 0.75 6.48
N LYS A 18 -19.10 1.55 7.17
CA LYS A 18 -19.38 2.98 7.37
C LYS A 18 -19.37 3.75 6.06
N VAL A 19 -18.44 3.48 5.15
CA VAL A 19 -18.34 4.19 3.87
C VAL A 19 -19.51 3.90 2.94
N ILE A 20 -19.97 2.65 2.88
CA ILE A 20 -21.08 2.27 1.97
C ILE A 20 -22.39 2.96 2.35
N ILE A 21 -22.68 3.13 3.64
CA ILE A 21 -23.93 3.69 4.12
C ILE A 21 -23.91 5.23 4.28
N SER A 22 -22.73 5.84 4.19
CA SER A 22 -22.56 7.27 4.45
C SER A 22 -22.83 8.12 3.22
N LYS A 23 -23.26 9.35 3.45
CA LYS A 23 -23.40 10.39 2.41
C LYS A 23 -22.09 11.13 2.17
N THR A 24 -21.29 11.29 3.23
CA THR A 24 -20.01 12.00 3.17
C THR A 24 -18.94 11.20 3.91
N ILE A 25 -17.77 11.08 3.30
CA ILE A 25 -16.59 10.52 3.95
C ILE A 25 -15.49 11.56 4.05
N THR A 26 -14.84 11.64 5.20
CA THR A 26 -13.67 12.47 5.41
C THR A 26 -12.41 11.61 5.24
N VAL A 27 -11.52 12.02 4.35
CA VAL A 27 -10.22 11.39 4.13
C VAL A 27 -9.10 12.38 4.40
N GLU A 28 -7.95 11.89 4.86
CA GLU A 28 -6.74 12.69 4.93
C GLU A 28 -5.94 12.53 3.63
N ARG A 29 -5.55 13.65 3.03
CA ARG A 29 -4.66 13.71 1.88
C ARG A 29 -3.56 14.73 2.17
N ASN A 30 -2.32 14.29 2.23
CA ASN A 30 -1.16 15.16 2.51
C ASN A 30 -1.33 15.99 3.80
N GLY A 31 -1.87 15.39 4.86
CA GLY A 31 -2.13 16.06 6.14
C GLY A 31 -3.38 16.96 6.16
N ILE A 32 -4.15 17.03 5.08
CA ILE A 32 -5.35 17.85 4.97
C ILE A 32 -6.59 16.94 4.93
N ASN A 33 -7.54 17.18 5.84
CA ASN A 33 -8.83 16.51 5.82
C ASN A 33 -9.67 17.04 4.67
N THR A 34 -10.21 16.14 3.87
CA THR A 34 -11.03 16.45 2.69
C THR A 34 -12.32 15.63 2.73
N ASP A 35 -13.45 16.31 2.60
CA ASP A 35 -14.75 15.66 2.52
C ASP A 35 -15.07 15.26 1.09
N ILE A 36 -15.55 14.03 0.93
CA ILE A 36 -15.96 13.44 -0.35
C ILE A 36 -17.42 13.03 -0.24
N ASN A 37 -18.26 13.62 -1.10
CA ASN A 37 -19.66 13.19 -1.19
C ASN A 37 -19.74 11.83 -1.89
N MET A 38 -20.43 10.89 -1.27
CA MET A 38 -20.63 9.56 -1.82
C MET A 38 -21.73 9.59 -2.88
N PRO A 39 -21.54 8.91 -4.03
CA PRO A 39 -22.61 8.74 -5.01
C PRO A 39 -23.79 7.98 -4.40
N VAL A 40 -25.00 8.39 -4.73
CA VAL A 40 -26.24 7.73 -4.24
C VAL A 40 -26.36 6.27 -4.71
N ASP A 41 -25.69 5.91 -5.79
CA ASP A 41 -25.69 4.59 -6.40
C ASP A 41 -24.44 3.74 -6.04
N VAL A 42 -23.68 4.15 -5.00
CA VAL A 42 -22.45 3.46 -4.62
C VAL A 42 -22.69 2.00 -4.24
N ILE A 43 -23.80 1.70 -3.55
CA ILE A 43 -24.18 0.35 -3.16
C ILE A 43 -24.50 -0.50 -4.40
N ASP A 44 -25.30 0.02 -5.31
CA ASP A 44 -25.69 -0.67 -6.54
C ASP A 44 -24.46 -0.98 -7.41
N LYS A 45 -23.55 -0.02 -7.54
CA LYS A 45 -22.27 -0.20 -8.24
C LYS A 45 -21.37 -1.24 -7.57
N PHE A 46 -21.34 -1.27 -6.24
CA PHE A 46 -20.60 -2.26 -5.49
C PHE A 46 -21.15 -3.67 -5.71
N LEU A 47 -22.46 -3.85 -5.60
CA LEU A 47 -23.12 -5.14 -5.77
C LEU A 47 -23.04 -5.65 -7.22
N SER A 48 -23.18 -4.76 -8.20
CA SER A 48 -23.15 -5.14 -9.62
C SER A 48 -21.78 -5.57 -10.14
N ASN A 49 -20.70 -5.07 -9.53
CA ASN A 49 -19.34 -5.42 -9.93
C ASN A 49 -18.85 -6.77 -9.42
N GLY A 50 -19.66 -7.50 -8.62
CA GLY A 50 -19.28 -8.80 -8.07
C GLY A 50 -18.04 -8.78 -7.15
N ASN A 51 -17.46 -7.64 -6.91
CA ASN A 51 -16.29 -7.44 -6.03
C ASN A 51 -16.77 -7.16 -4.61
N GLN A 52 -16.48 -8.07 -3.70
CA GLN A 52 -16.84 -7.92 -2.28
C GLN A 52 -15.87 -7.02 -1.49
N THR A 53 -14.83 -6.48 -2.12
CA THR A 53 -13.84 -5.64 -1.45
C THR A 53 -13.62 -4.35 -2.23
N LEU A 54 -14.08 -3.22 -1.68
CA LEU A 54 -13.89 -1.88 -2.23
C LEU A 54 -12.54 -1.27 -1.85
N PHE A 55 -12.00 -1.66 -0.71
CA PHE A 55 -10.79 -1.08 -0.14
C PHE A 55 -9.81 -2.18 0.23
N TYR A 56 -8.58 -1.99 -0.21
CA TYR A 56 -7.45 -2.83 0.17
C TYR A 56 -6.44 -1.98 0.93
N PRO A 57 -5.80 -2.53 1.98
CA PRO A 57 -4.66 -1.85 2.56
C PRO A 57 -3.58 -1.72 1.49
N ARG A 58 -2.91 -0.58 1.45
CA ARG A 58 -1.75 -0.44 0.58
C ARG A 58 -0.64 -1.34 1.08
N ILE A 59 -0.05 -2.12 0.20
CA ILE A 59 1.02 -3.04 0.57
C ILE A 59 2.39 -2.43 0.32
N PRO A 60 3.37 -2.69 1.19
CA PRO A 60 4.76 -2.32 0.94
C PRO A 60 5.32 -3.11 -0.24
N THR A 61 6.32 -2.54 -0.91
CA THR A 61 7.01 -3.21 -2.01
C THR A 61 8.05 -4.18 -1.48
N ILE A 62 7.61 -5.32 -0.95
CA ILE A 62 8.49 -6.39 -0.47
C ILE A 62 8.57 -7.48 -1.54
N ILE A 63 9.78 -7.93 -1.85
CA ILE A 63 10.01 -8.98 -2.85
C ILE A 63 9.71 -10.36 -2.24
N SER A 64 8.77 -11.09 -2.84
CA SER A 64 8.48 -12.50 -2.52
C SER A 64 9.42 -13.45 -3.27
N SER A 65 9.63 -13.19 -4.56
CA SER A 65 10.58 -13.92 -5.40
C SER A 65 11.05 -13.05 -6.55
N VAL A 66 12.23 -13.34 -7.06
CA VAL A 66 12.82 -12.72 -8.25
C VAL A 66 12.69 -13.70 -9.40
N GLU A 67 12.34 -13.21 -10.58
CA GLU A 67 12.18 -14.03 -11.79
C GLU A 67 13.57 -14.27 -12.42
N ASP A 68 13.81 -15.50 -12.85
CA ASP A 68 15.08 -15.90 -13.48
C ASP A 68 15.32 -15.12 -14.77
N GLY A 69 16.54 -14.66 -14.98
CA GLY A 69 16.95 -13.87 -16.16
C GLY A 69 16.41 -12.42 -16.17
N SER A 70 15.64 -12.03 -15.18
CA SER A 70 15.03 -10.69 -15.09
C SER A 70 16.04 -9.58 -14.79
N ASN A 71 15.60 -8.33 -14.99
CA ASN A 71 16.39 -7.17 -14.59
C ASN A 71 16.56 -7.06 -13.08
N ALA A 72 15.58 -7.55 -12.30
CA ALA A 72 15.67 -7.63 -10.84
C ALA A 72 16.79 -8.59 -10.41
N GLU A 73 16.92 -9.76 -11.06
CA GLU A 73 18.01 -10.71 -10.79
C GLU A 73 19.36 -10.11 -11.16
N LYS A 74 19.48 -9.55 -12.36
CA LYS A 74 20.72 -8.88 -12.82
C LYS A 74 21.17 -7.76 -11.91
N ALA A 75 20.22 -7.03 -11.32
CA ALA A 75 20.48 -5.98 -10.34
C ALA A 75 20.84 -6.53 -8.95
N GLY A 76 20.73 -7.85 -8.72
CA GLY A 76 21.02 -8.47 -7.44
C GLY A 76 19.94 -8.23 -6.36
N LEU A 77 18.70 -7.96 -6.77
CA LEU A 77 17.56 -7.92 -5.86
C LEU A 77 17.29 -9.32 -5.31
N LYS A 78 16.77 -9.40 -4.08
CA LYS A 78 16.59 -10.66 -3.38
C LYS A 78 15.21 -10.72 -2.70
N LYS A 79 14.77 -11.94 -2.45
CA LYS A 79 13.61 -12.20 -1.58
C LYS A 79 13.77 -11.48 -0.25
N LYS A 80 12.68 -10.88 0.25
CA LYS A 80 12.57 -10.06 1.46
C LYS A 80 13.20 -8.67 1.37
N ASP A 81 13.71 -8.24 0.22
CA ASP A 81 14.04 -6.83 0.03
C ASP A 81 12.78 -5.98 0.12
N LEU A 82 12.86 -4.87 0.85
CA LEU A 82 11.84 -3.83 0.89
C LEU A 82 12.32 -2.66 0.04
N LEU A 83 11.61 -2.36 -1.05
CA LEU A 83 11.92 -1.25 -1.94
C LEU A 83 11.29 0.04 -1.37
N LYS A 84 12.11 1.02 -1.03
CA LYS A 84 11.72 2.26 -0.34
C LYS A 84 11.80 3.49 -1.23
N GLY A 85 12.61 3.46 -2.28
CA GLY A 85 12.83 4.61 -3.16
C GLY A 85 13.24 4.23 -4.58
N VAL A 86 12.93 5.12 -5.52
CA VAL A 86 13.40 5.10 -6.92
C VAL A 86 13.93 6.49 -7.23
N ASN A 87 15.19 6.60 -7.68
CA ASN A 87 15.85 7.87 -8.03
C ASN A 87 15.68 8.98 -6.97
N GLY A 88 15.69 8.61 -5.67
CA GLY A 88 15.50 9.53 -4.56
C GLY A 88 14.04 9.83 -4.20
N SER A 89 13.07 9.44 -5.03
CA SER A 89 11.64 9.54 -4.70
C SER A 89 11.21 8.39 -3.80
N SER A 90 10.45 8.69 -2.73
CA SER A 90 9.93 7.66 -1.83
C SER A 90 8.81 6.86 -2.50
N VAL A 91 8.90 5.52 -2.47
CA VAL A 91 7.94 4.59 -3.09
C VAL A 91 7.56 3.46 -2.14
N LEU A 92 7.27 3.81 -0.90
CA LEU A 92 6.98 2.83 0.16
C LEU A 92 5.89 1.81 -0.20
N PHE A 93 4.94 2.18 -1.05
CA PHE A 93 3.83 1.31 -1.45
C PHE A 93 3.97 0.81 -2.87
N PHE A 94 3.51 -0.40 -3.12
CA PHE A 94 3.66 -1.07 -4.41
C PHE A 94 2.96 -0.35 -5.57
N ASP A 95 1.83 0.28 -5.33
CA ASP A 95 1.12 1.09 -6.33
C ASP A 95 1.95 2.32 -6.77
N VAL A 96 2.56 3.03 -5.81
CA VAL A 96 3.46 4.17 -6.11
C VAL A 96 4.71 3.68 -6.83
N PHE A 97 5.32 2.60 -6.35
CA PHE A 97 6.49 1.99 -6.98
C PHE A 97 6.23 1.63 -8.46
N LYS A 98 5.10 0.98 -8.75
CA LYS A 98 4.72 0.65 -10.13
C LYS A 98 4.57 1.88 -11.01
N THR A 99 3.92 2.92 -10.48
CA THR A 99 3.71 4.17 -11.22
C THR A 99 5.03 4.85 -11.51
N GLU A 100 5.93 4.90 -10.53
CA GLU A 100 7.25 5.51 -10.71
C GLU A 100 8.10 4.75 -11.72
N LEU A 101 8.17 3.41 -11.65
CA LEU A 101 8.88 2.62 -12.64
C LEU A 101 8.33 2.80 -14.06
N ALA A 102 7.03 2.96 -14.22
CA ALA A 102 6.42 3.14 -15.53
C ALA A 102 6.87 4.44 -16.22
N ASN A 103 7.36 5.43 -15.45
CA ASN A 103 7.93 6.67 -15.99
C ASN A 103 9.37 6.51 -16.48
N HIS A 104 10.05 5.39 -16.14
CA HIS A 104 11.46 5.15 -16.41
C HIS A 104 11.70 3.90 -17.28
N LYS A 105 10.79 3.64 -18.22
CA LYS A 105 10.92 2.48 -19.13
C LYS A 105 12.23 2.53 -19.91
N GLU A 106 12.94 1.39 -19.94
CA GLU A 106 14.23 1.19 -20.62
C GLU A 106 15.39 2.02 -20.04
N GLU A 107 15.16 2.73 -18.94
CA GLU A 107 16.18 3.53 -18.24
C GLU A 107 16.80 2.74 -17.07
N ASP A 108 17.98 3.16 -16.68
CA ASP A 108 18.62 2.73 -15.44
C ASP A 108 18.12 3.60 -14.26
N VAL A 109 17.69 2.96 -13.18
CA VAL A 109 17.23 3.63 -11.97
C VAL A 109 18.05 3.21 -10.76
N THR A 110 18.16 4.11 -9.79
CA THR A 110 18.74 3.81 -8.49
C THR A 110 17.63 3.50 -7.51
N LEU A 111 17.63 2.28 -6.98
CA LEU A 111 16.66 1.82 -5.98
C LEU A 111 17.24 1.98 -4.58
N LEU A 112 16.48 2.56 -3.66
CA LEU A 112 16.74 2.47 -2.22
C LEU A 112 16.06 1.21 -1.70
N VAL A 113 16.87 0.26 -1.22
CA VAL A 113 16.44 -1.07 -0.79
C VAL A 113 16.82 -1.26 0.67
N GLU A 114 15.87 -1.70 1.49
CA GLU A 114 16.16 -2.19 2.82
C GLU A 114 16.32 -3.71 2.78
N ARG A 115 17.50 -4.19 3.17
CA ARG A 115 17.86 -5.61 3.23
C ARG A 115 18.45 -5.95 4.60
N GLY A 116 17.74 -6.80 5.34
CA GLY A 116 18.18 -7.19 6.69
C GLY A 116 18.35 -6.00 7.65
N GLY A 117 17.47 -5.00 7.57
CA GLY A 117 17.49 -3.79 8.40
C GLY A 117 18.55 -2.75 7.99
N LYS A 118 19.24 -2.95 6.84
CA LYS A 118 20.21 -1.98 6.31
C LYS A 118 19.74 -1.42 4.98
N GLU A 119 19.90 -0.14 4.80
CA GLU A 119 19.62 0.53 3.52
C GLU A 119 20.82 0.39 2.59
N ILE A 120 20.55 -0.01 1.35
CA ILE A 120 21.53 -0.13 0.26
C ILE A 120 20.98 0.52 -0.99
N LEU A 121 21.86 1.00 -1.85
CA LEU A 121 21.50 1.48 -3.18
C LEU A 121 21.81 0.38 -4.20
N VAL A 122 20.83 0.12 -5.07
CA VAL A 122 20.93 -0.90 -6.12
C VAL A 122 20.58 -0.25 -7.45
N SER A 123 21.49 -0.34 -8.44
CA SER A 123 21.20 0.09 -9.80
C SER A 123 20.45 -1.03 -10.54
N ALA A 124 19.35 -0.71 -11.20
CA ALA A 124 18.55 -1.66 -11.94
C ALA A 124 18.04 -1.05 -13.26
N LYS A 125 18.04 -1.82 -14.34
CA LYS A 125 17.43 -1.41 -15.59
C LYS A 125 15.94 -1.74 -15.59
N VAL A 126 15.09 -0.77 -15.89
CA VAL A 126 13.65 -0.97 -16.04
C VAL A 126 13.38 -1.60 -17.41
N GLY A 127 12.51 -2.60 -17.46
CA GLY A 127 12.10 -3.21 -18.72
C GLY A 127 11.24 -2.30 -19.59
N ALA A 128 11.09 -2.62 -20.86
CA ALA A 128 10.21 -1.89 -21.80
C ALA A 128 8.73 -1.91 -21.35
N ASP A 129 8.35 -2.91 -20.55
CA ASP A 129 7.03 -3.03 -19.92
C ASP A 129 6.88 -2.22 -18.60
N GLY A 130 7.94 -1.52 -18.18
CA GLY A 130 7.97 -0.74 -16.94
C GLY A 130 8.14 -1.59 -15.69
N LYS A 131 8.71 -2.81 -15.79
CA LYS A 131 8.92 -3.72 -14.67
C LYS A 131 10.38 -4.10 -14.52
N LEU A 132 10.68 -4.67 -13.34
CA LEU A 132 12.00 -5.23 -13.03
C LEU A 132 12.03 -6.76 -13.13
N GLY A 133 10.89 -7.44 -13.02
CA GLY A 133 10.78 -8.90 -13.03
C GLY A 133 10.96 -9.51 -11.64
N PHE A 134 10.07 -9.15 -10.72
CA PHE A 134 9.92 -9.81 -9.43
C PHE A 134 8.44 -9.92 -9.06
N ILE A 135 8.13 -10.83 -8.15
CA ILE A 135 6.80 -10.99 -7.58
C ILE A 135 6.75 -10.31 -6.22
N PRO A 136 5.84 -9.33 -6.01
CA PRO A 136 5.66 -8.71 -4.71
C PRO A 136 5.04 -9.69 -3.71
N ALA A 137 5.34 -9.50 -2.42
CA ALA A 137 4.71 -10.26 -1.36
C ALA A 137 3.25 -9.83 -1.22
N ASN A 138 2.34 -10.81 -1.20
CA ASN A 138 0.95 -10.60 -0.86
C ASN A 138 0.79 -10.80 0.65
N LEU A 139 0.78 -9.70 1.40
CA LEU A 139 0.74 -9.70 2.85
C LEU A 139 -0.68 -9.51 3.36
N SER A 140 -1.10 -10.37 4.29
CA SER A 140 -2.32 -10.16 5.07
C SER A 140 -2.15 -8.99 6.05
N LEU A 141 -3.27 -8.42 6.53
CA LEU A 141 -3.23 -7.37 7.56
C LEU A 141 -2.39 -7.80 8.77
N LYS A 142 -2.56 -9.04 9.24
CA LYS A 142 -1.78 -9.58 10.36
C LYS A 142 -0.27 -9.57 10.08
N GLN A 143 0.15 -9.96 8.89
CA GLN A 143 1.56 -9.94 8.51
C GLN A 143 2.11 -8.51 8.37
N LEU A 144 1.28 -7.56 7.93
CA LEU A 144 1.65 -6.15 7.89
C LEU A 144 1.85 -5.57 9.30
N GLU A 145 1.05 -6.01 10.26
CA GLU A 145 1.22 -5.70 11.69
C GLU A 145 2.52 -6.29 12.25
N GLU A 146 2.76 -7.57 12.00
CA GLU A 146 3.95 -8.30 12.49
C GLU A 146 5.26 -7.66 12.03
N ILE A 147 5.31 -7.11 10.83
CA ILE A 147 6.50 -6.40 10.30
C ILE A 147 6.55 -4.91 10.72
N ASN A 148 5.60 -4.48 11.56
CA ASN A 148 5.51 -3.11 12.06
C ASN A 148 5.46 -2.03 10.96
N PHE A 149 4.97 -2.42 9.76
CA PHE A 149 4.96 -1.54 8.60
C PHE A 149 3.98 -0.39 8.77
N TYR A 150 2.83 -0.67 9.39
CA TYR A 150 1.86 0.32 9.79
C TYR A 150 2.10 0.81 11.22
N THR A 151 3.14 1.58 11.45
CA THR A 151 3.25 2.42 12.64
C THR A 151 2.33 3.64 12.52
N LEU A 152 1.12 3.43 12.05
CA LEU A 152 0.15 4.49 11.86
C LEU A 152 -0.40 4.95 13.21
N ALA A 153 -0.64 6.25 13.32
CA ALA A 153 -1.30 6.85 14.47
C ALA A 153 -2.65 6.17 14.78
N SER A 154 -3.34 5.63 13.78
CA SER A 154 -4.53 4.79 13.92
C SER A 154 -4.28 3.48 14.66
N TYR A 155 -3.06 2.94 14.61
CA TYR A 155 -2.68 1.76 15.39
C TYR A 155 -2.35 2.07 16.86
N LYS A 156 -2.08 3.32 17.22
CA LYS A 156 -1.96 3.72 18.63
C LYS A 156 -3.27 3.57 19.42
N TYR A 157 -4.39 3.53 18.73
CA TYR A 157 -5.69 3.22 19.31
C TYR A 157 -6.01 1.72 19.27
N GLY A 158 -5.00 1.00 19.00
CA GLY A 158 -4.72 -0.39 18.94
C GLY A 158 -5.73 -1.31 19.58
N PHE A 159 -5.54 -2.48 19.19
CA PHE A 159 -6.02 -3.76 19.65
C PHE A 159 -6.47 -3.86 21.13
N PHE A 160 -5.87 -3.10 22.04
CA PHE A 160 -6.21 -3.14 23.48
C PHE A 160 -7.37 -2.21 23.91
N SER A 161 -7.71 -1.19 23.14
CA SER A 161 -8.83 -0.31 23.49
C SER A 161 -10.20 -0.88 23.10
N SER A 162 -10.23 -2.01 22.41
CA SER A 162 -11.45 -2.63 21.89
C SER A 162 -11.96 -3.81 22.70
N PHE A 163 -11.27 -4.18 23.79
CA PHE A 163 -11.84 -5.10 24.75
C PHE A 163 -12.62 -4.28 25.78
N PRO A 164 -13.95 -4.48 25.93
CA PRO A 164 -14.65 -3.94 27.07
C PRO A 164 -13.98 -4.49 28.34
N ALA A 165 -13.65 -3.59 29.25
CA ALA A 165 -13.27 -4.01 30.60
C ALA A 165 -14.41 -4.86 31.14
N GLY A 166 -14.19 -6.19 31.25
CA GLY A 166 -15.09 -7.12 31.90
C GLY A 166 -15.06 -6.94 33.41
#